data_9517faffcbc9161b18f001e1ff44e669
#
_entry.id   9517faffcbc9161b18f001e1ff44e669
#
_cell.length_a   1.000
_cell.length_b   1.000
_cell.length_c   1.000
_cell.angle_alpha   90.00
_cell.angle_beta   90.00
_cell.angle_gamma   90.00
#
_symmetry.space_group_name_H-M   'P 1'
#
loop_
_entity.id
_entity.type
_entity.pdbx_description
1 polymer ?
#
loop_
_entity_poly.entity_id
_entity_poly.type
_entity_poly.pdbx_seq_one_letter_code
_entity_poly.pdbx_strand_id
1 'polypeptide(L)'
;MKAMFTDAFTSLPFGRDDELRILDVGCGLGFLSCVSAEFYKNARITGIDTFEHVSLKRSSLEGVKKNVRILGFSDKIDFKKVDMFRFTPAEKFDIIISNLVFHNFGKMRFKAYSLLSSWTQASSFVVIGDLFFSPKTDMVQLEKAFRILTQIKPKNGLGDYALLVMSRDSHGLS
;
A
#
# COMPACT_ATOMS: atom_id res chain seq x y z
N MET A 1 -9.72 -9.99 -5.08
CA MET A 1 -8.84 -8.97 -4.45
C MET A 1 -7.88 -9.58 -3.43
N LYS A 2 -8.35 -10.24 -2.33
CA LYS A 2 -7.46 -10.87 -1.33
C LYS A 2 -6.42 -11.79 -1.97
N ALA A 3 -6.81 -12.73 -2.83
CA ALA A 3 -5.90 -13.65 -3.51
C ALA A 3 -4.79 -12.94 -4.30
N MET A 4 -5.12 -11.87 -5.05
CA MET A 4 -4.12 -11.12 -5.82
C MET A 4 -3.03 -10.52 -4.93
N PHE A 5 -3.40 -9.94 -3.77
CA PHE A 5 -2.42 -9.41 -2.83
C PHE A 5 -1.63 -10.52 -2.14
N THR A 6 -2.27 -11.64 -1.79
CA THR A 6 -1.57 -12.81 -1.23
C THR A 6 -0.55 -13.38 -2.22
N ASP A 7 -0.90 -13.48 -3.50
CA ASP A 7 0.01 -13.93 -4.55
C ASP A 7 1.19 -12.94 -4.72
N ALA A 8 0.91 -11.62 -4.68
CA ALA A 8 1.94 -10.60 -4.70
C ALA A 8 2.88 -10.72 -3.49
N PHE A 9 2.35 -10.90 -2.28
CA PHE A 9 3.17 -11.07 -1.08
C PHE A 9 4.04 -12.33 -1.14
N THR A 10 3.52 -13.41 -1.72
CA THR A 10 4.28 -14.66 -1.92
C THR A 10 5.46 -14.47 -2.88
N SER A 11 5.38 -13.50 -3.80
CA SER A 11 6.47 -13.19 -4.73
C SER A 11 7.57 -12.30 -4.15
N LEU A 12 7.35 -11.72 -2.96
CA LEU A 12 8.37 -10.91 -2.29
C LEU A 12 9.40 -11.78 -1.57
N PRO A 13 10.65 -11.31 -1.40
CA PRO A 13 11.73 -12.09 -0.78
C PRO A 13 11.65 -12.09 0.76
N PHE A 14 10.44 -12.07 1.31
CA PHE A 14 10.20 -12.07 2.75
C PHE A 14 9.50 -13.35 3.21
N GLY A 15 9.97 -13.90 4.32
CA GLY A 15 9.32 -15.01 5.01
C GLY A 15 8.05 -14.56 5.74
N ARG A 16 7.12 -15.48 5.95
CA ARG A 16 5.86 -15.20 6.67
C ARG A 16 6.07 -14.83 8.15
N ASP A 17 7.19 -15.22 8.72
CA ASP A 17 7.55 -15.01 10.11
C ASP A 17 8.57 -13.87 10.28
N ASP A 18 8.94 -13.16 9.21
CA ASP A 18 9.86 -12.03 9.27
C ASP A 18 9.23 -10.85 10.05
N GLU A 19 10.07 -10.15 10.80
CA GLU A 19 9.69 -8.90 11.47
C GLU A 19 9.73 -7.75 10.47
N LEU A 20 8.57 -7.39 9.92
CA LEU A 20 8.44 -6.37 8.88
C LEU A 20 7.67 -5.16 9.36
N ARG A 21 8.06 -3.99 8.87
CA ARG A 21 7.31 -2.74 8.99
C ARG A 21 6.54 -2.51 7.69
N ILE A 22 5.22 -2.53 7.76
CA ILE A 22 4.35 -2.37 6.61
C ILE A 22 3.52 -1.09 6.76
N LEU A 23 3.45 -0.28 5.69
CA LEU A 23 2.57 0.88 5.60
C LEU A 23 1.41 0.59 4.65
N ASP A 24 0.19 0.76 5.12
CA ASP A 24 -1.03 0.71 4.31
C ASP A 24 -1.52 2.14 4.05
N VAL A 25 -1.32 2.62 2.81
CA VAL A 25 -1.69 3.98 2.40
C VAL A 25 -3.11 3.99 1.88
N GLY A 26 -3.99 4.80 2.51
CA GLY A 26 -5.41 4.81 2.23
C GLY A 26 -6.10 3.55 2.75
N CYS A 27 -5.83 3.19 4.01
CA CYS A 27 -6.24 1.93 4.60
C CYS A 27 -7.77 1.74 4.71
N GLY A 28 -8.56 2.80 4.64
CA GLY A 28 -10.03 2.78 4.69
C GLY A 28 -10.57 1.95 5.86
N LEU A 29 -11.28 0.86 5.56
CA LEU A 29 -11.84 -0.05 6.56
C LEU A 29 -10.85 -1.12 7.05
N GLY A 30 -9.57 -1.05 6.66
CA GLY A 30 -8.50 -1.93 7.13
C GLY A 30 -8.39 -3.27 6.40
N PHE A 31 -9.03 -3.40 5.23
CA PHE A 31 -9.02 -4.65 4.47
C PHE A 31 -7.59 -5.13 4.18
N LEU A 32 -6.77 -4.27 3.57
CA LEU A 32 -5.44 -4.66 3.14
C LEU A 32 -4.48 -4.80 4.32
N SER A 33 -4.63 -3.95 5.35
CA SER A 33 -3.91 -4.12 6.62
C SER A 33 -4.16 -5.50 7.24
N CYS A 34 -5.43 -5.97 7.29
CA CYS A 34 -5.77 -7.29 7.82
C CYS A 34 -5.23 -8.43 6.96
N VAL A 35 -5.27 -8.31 5.62
CA VAL A 35 -4.68 -9.31 4.71
C VAL A 35 -3.18 -9.44 4.95
N SER A 36 -2.49 -8.31 5.16
CA SER A 36 -1.06 -8.30 5.48
C SER A 36 -0.74 -8.92 6.83
N ALA A 37 -1.54 -8.60 7.88
CA ALA A 37 -1.38 -9.16 9.22
C ALA A 37 -1.63 -10.68 9.29
N GLU A 38 -2.54 -11.17 8.44
CA GLU A 38 -2.80 -12.61 8.30
C GLU A 38 -1.66 -13.32 7.56
N PHE A 39 -1.07 -12.66 6.56
CA PHE A 39 0.02 -13.24 5.76
C PHE A 39 1.36 -13.20 6.50
N TYR A 40 1.77 -12.04 7.04
CA TYR A 40 3.02 -11.86 7.78
C TYR A 40 2.76 -11.87 9.28
N LYS A 41 3.18 -12.94 9.95
CA LYS A 41 2.78 -13.20 11.34
C LYS A 41 3.40 -12.23 12.34
N ASN A 42 4.62 -11.75 12.07
CA ASN A 42 5.39 -10.88 12.96
C ASN A 42 5.49 -9.43 12.44
N ALA A 43 4.71 -9.07 11.40
CA ALA A 43 4.71 -7.73 10.87
C ALA A 43 4.03 -6.72 11.83
N ARG A 44 4.58 -5.50 11.86
CA ARG A 44 3.96 -4.30 12.44
C ARG A 44 3.42 -3.44 11.30
N ILE A 45 2.12 -3.17 11.33
CA ILE A 45 1.43 -2.49 10.24
C ILE A 45 0.95 -1.13 10.71
N THR A 46 1.26 -0.10 9.95
CA THR A 46 0.70 1.24 10.13
C THR A 46 -0.26 1.53 9.00
N GLY A 47 -1.54 1.73 9.29
CA GLY A 47 -2.52 2.19 8.32
C GLY A 47 -2.72 3.71 8.43
N ILE A 48 -2.65 4.41 7.30
CA ILE A 48 -2.93 5.85 7.24
C ILE A 48 -4.09 6.14 6.31
N ASP A 49 -5.00 7.01 6.74
CA ASP A 49 -6.14 7.48 5.95
C ASP A 49 -6.67 8.80 6.51
N THR A 50 -7.31 9.62 5.70
CA THR A 50 -8.05 10.80 6.16
C THR A 50 -9.39 10.41 6.75
N PHE A 51 -9.95 9.26 6.35
CA PHE A 51 -11.32 8.80 6.65
C PHE A 51 -12.41 9.77 6.21
N GLU A 52 -12.14 10.59 5.20
CA GLU A 52 -13.04 11.66 4.72
C GLU A 52 -13.54 11.40 3.29
N HIS A 53 -13.19 10.25 2.69
CA HIS A 53 -13.56 9.96 1.31
C HIS A 53 -15.05 9.62 1.17
N VAL A 54 -15.73 10.29 0.22
CA VAL A 54 -17.19 10.21 0.02
C VAL A 54 -17.67 8.78 -0.33
N SER A 55 -16.85 7.99 -1.02
CA SER A 55 -17.19 6.61 -1.38
C SER A 55 -17.22 5.64 -0.20
N LEU A 56 -16.60 6.01 0.92
CA LEU A 56 -16.55 5.22 2.14
C LEU A 56 -17.28 5.93 3.28
N LYS A 57 -18.57 6.26 3.08
CA LYS A 57 -19.42 7.04 4.02
C LYS A 57 -19.45 6.54 5.47
N ARG A 58 -18.93 5.36 5.75
CA ARG A 58 -18.84 4.75 7.09
C ARG A 58 -17.41 4.48 7.54
N SER A 59 -16.41 4.94 6.79
CA SER A 59 -15.03 4.82 7.23
C SER A 59 -14.76 5.83 8.34
N SER A 60 -14.21 5.35 9.43
CA SER A 60 -13.74 6.17 10.54
C SER A 60 -12.60 5.44 11.25
N LEU A 61 -11.79 6.21 11.97
CA LEU A 61 -10.71 5.62 12.77
C LEU A 61 -11.23 4.61 13.81
N GLU A 62 -12.37 4.90 14.42
CA GLU A 62 -13.03 3.98 15.38
C GLU A 62 -13.55 2.74 14.67
N GLY A 63 -14.15 2.92 13.48
CA GLY A 63 -14.68 1.83 12.66
C GLY A 63 -13.59 0.84 12.24
N VAL A 64 -12.46 1.33 11.74
CA VAL A 64 -11.35 0.46 11.34
C VAL A 64 -10.73 -0.25 12.55
N LYS A 65 -10.54 0.43 13.67
CA LYS A 65 -10.06 -0.18 14.91
C LYS A 65 -11.00 -1.27 15.42
N LYS A 66 -12.32 -1.07 15.30
CA LYS A 66 -13.32 -2.10 15.64
C LYS A 66 -13.21 -3.32 14.72
N ASN A 67 -13.07 -3.13 13.40
CA ASN A 67 -12.91 -4.24 12.46
C ASN A 67 -11.68 -5.09 12.79
N VAL A 68 -10.55 -4.44 13.02
CA VAL A 68 -9.28 -5.11 13.33
C VAL A 68 -9.34 -5.87 14.65
N ARG A 69 -10.04 -5.32 15.66
CA ARG A 69 -10.27 -6.00 16.95
C ARG A 69 -11.09 -7.27 16.78
N ILE A 70 -12.16 -7.22 15.98
CA ILE A 70 -13.00 -8.39 15.70
C ILE A 70 -12.18 -9.51 15.02
N LEU A 71 -11.22 -9.14 14.18
CA LEU A 71 -10.35 -10.07 13.47
C LEU A 71 -9.11 -10.51 14.26
N GLY A 72 -8.90 -9.98 15.47
CA GLY A 72 -7.81 -10.39 16.36
C GLY A 72 -6.43 -9.83 15.99
N PHE A 73 -6.36 -8.68 15.28
CA PHE A 73 -5.08 -8.09 14.83
C PHE A 73 -4.72 -6.77 15.53
N SER A 74 -5.38 -6.44 16.66
CA SER A 74 -5.20 -5.16 17.34
C SER A 74 -3.79 -4.91 17.87
N ASP A 75 -3.03 -5.94 18.13
CA ASP A 75 -1.64 -5.91 18.60
C ASP A 75 -0.62 -5.69 17.47
N LYS A 76 -1.04 -5.90 16.22
CA LYS A 76 -0.18 -5.81 15.03
C LYS A 76 -0.39 -4.56 14.19
N ILE A 77 -1.59 -3.94 14.28
CA ILE A 77 -1.99 -2.87 13.38
C ILE A 77 -2.31 -1.60 14.17
N ASP A 78 -1.60 -0.53 13.88
CA ASP A 78 -1.93 0.83 14.32
C ASP A 78 -2.50 1.66 13.18
N PHE A 79 -3.50 2.50 13.47
CA PHE A 79 -4.13 3.38 12.49
C PHE A 79 -3.97 4.85 12.89
N LYS A 80 -3.62 5.68 11.90
CA LYS A 80 -3.47 7.12 12.05
C LYS A 80 -4.42 7.85 11.10
N LYS A 81 -5.24 8.75 11.66
CA LYS A 81 -6.01 9.70 10.83
C LYS A 81 -5.07 10.81 10.38
N VAL A 82 -4.57 10.71 9.16
CA VAL A 82 -3.62 11.67 8.59
C VAL A 82 -3.67 11.65 7.06
N ASP A 83 -3.53 12.82 6.45
CA ASP A 83 -3.31 12.95 5.01
C ASP A 83 -1.88 12.49 4.67
N MET A 84 -1.74 11.61 3.66
CA MET A 84 -0.45 11.12 3.22
C MET A 84 0.53 12.24 2.83
N PHE A 85 0.04 13.37 2.30
CA PHE A 85 0.87 14.52 1.94
C PHE A 85 1.44 15.29 3.14
N ARG A 86 0.94 15.00 4.35
CA ARG A 86 1.40 15.57 5.63
C ARG A 86 2.04 14.52 6.54
N PHE A 87 1.98 13.25 6.14
CA PHE A 87 2.55 12.17 6.91
C PHE A 87 4.08 12.14 6.78
N THR A 88 4.76 12.13 7.91
CA THR A 88 6.21 11.97 7.99
C THR A 88 6.49 10.81 8.92
N PRO A 89 6.88 9.64 8.40
CA PRO A 89 7.23 8.50 9.24
C PRO A 89 8.57 8.73 9.95
N ALA A 90 8.69 8.25 11.19
CA ALA A 90 9.94 8.28 11.94
C ALA A 90 10.98 7.29 11.38
N GLU A 91 10.51 6.22 10.75
CA GLU A 91 11.33 5.13 10.21
C GLU A 91 10.82 4.71 8.82
N LYS A 92 11.71 4.07 8.05
CA LYS A 92 11.36 3.52 6.74
C LYS A 92 10.54 2.23 6.87
N PHE A 93 9.80 1.90 5.82
CA PHE A 93 9.00 0.69 5.74
C PHE A 93 9.67 -0.34 4.82
N ASP A 94 9.54 -1.60 5.17
CA ASP A 94 10.01 -2.73 4.36
C ASP A 94 9.04 -2.99 3.20
N ILE A 95 7.74 -2.83 3.46
CA ILE A 95 6.70 -2.95 2.44
C ILE A 95 5.74 -1.76 2.57
N ILE A 96 5.42 -1.13 1.43
CA ILE A 96 4.29 -0.20 1.34
C ILE A 96 3.21 -0.83 0.48
N ILE A 97 2.00 -0.83 0.98
CA ILE A 97 0.82 -1.37 0.30
C ILE A 97 -0.23 -0.28 0.10
N SER A 98 -1.01 -0.38 -0.96
CA SER A 98 -2.15 0.51 -1.20
C SER A 98 -3.14 -0.14 -2.16
N ASN A 99 -4.43 0.15 -1.98
CA ASN A 99 -5.46 -0.35 -2.89
C ASN A 99 -6.55 0.68 -3.14
N LEU A 100 -6.75 1.05 -4.42
CA LEU A 100 -7.79 1.98 -4.89
C LEU A 100 -7.71 3.38 -4.26
N VAL A 101 -6.51 3.96 -4.22
CA VAL A 101 -6.25 5.25 -3.57
C VAL A 101 -5.75 6.33 -4.54
N PHE A 102 -4.71 6.05 -5.28
CA PHE A 102 -3.96 7.08 -6.03
C PHE A 102 -4.76 7.69 -7.19
N HIS A 103 -5.68 6.93 -7.81
CA HIS A 103 -6.56 7.44 -8.85
C HIS A 103 -7.43 8.63 -8.37
N ASN A 104 -7.70 8.73 -7.06
CA ASN A 104 -8.48 9.83 -6.47
C ASN A 104 -7.70 11.15 -6.40
N PHE A 105 -6.37 11.13 -6.52
CA PHE A 105 -5.52 12.33 -6.38
C PHE A 105 -5.31 13.12 -7.68
N GLY A 106 -5.88 12.68 -8.80
CA GLY A 106 -5.65 13.32 -10.08
C GLY A 106 -4.14 13.45 -10.38
N LYS A 107 -3.67 14.65 -10.75
CA LYS A 107 -2.24 14.90 -11.02
C LYS A 107 -1.37 14.84 -9.76
N MET A 108 -1.95 15.06 -8.57
CA MET A 108 -1.21 14.96 -7.31
C MET A 108 -0.70 13.54 -7.01
N ARG A 109 -1.22 12.50 -7.68
CA ARG A 109 -0.74 11.13 -7.53
C ARG A 109 0.76 10.98 -7.87
N PHE A 110 1.31 11.82 -8.74
CA PHE A 110 2.74 11.79 -9.07
C PHE A 110 3.60 12.25 -7.88
N LYS A 111 3.13 13.26 -7.13
CA LYS A 111 3.76 13.64 -5.85
C LYS A 111 3.63 12.52 -4.83
N ALA A 112 2.48 11.85 -4.77
CA ALA A 112 2.27 10.71 -3.89
C ALA A 112 3.25 9.56 -4.19
N TYR A 113 3.49 9.23 -5.47
CA TYR A 113 4.51 8.23 -5.85
C TYR A 113 5.92 8.61 -5.36
N SER A 114 6.29 9.89 -5.45
CA SER A 114 7.58 10.39 -4.92
C SER A 114 7.66 10.26 -3.40
N LEU A 115 6.55 10.49 -2.68
CA LEU A 115 6.52 10.30 -1.22
C LEU A 115 6.74 8.84 -0.83
N LEU A 116 6.15 7.87 -1.56
CA LEU A 116 6.40 6.45 -1.30
C LEU A 116 7.90 6.14 -1.33
N SER A 117 8.62 6.71 -2.30
CA SER A 117 10.06 6.48 -2.39
C SER A 117 10.83 7.09 -1.23
N SER A 118 10.35 8.19 -0.67
CA SER A 118 10.96 8.80 0.50
C SER A 118 10.74 8.00 1.79
N TRP A 119 9.76 7.10 1.83
CA TRP A 119 9.40 6.25 2.97
C TRP A 119 9.98 4.83 2.88
N THR A 120 10.68 4.53 1.79
CA THR A 120 11.32 3.23 1.53
C THR A 120 12.84 3.30 1.66
N GLN A 121 13.48 2.15 1.82
CA GLN A 121 14.92 1.92 1.75
C GLN A 121 15.24 0.98 0.56
N ALA A 122 16.52 0.75 0.24
CA ALA A 122 16.95 -0.01 -0.94
C ALA A 122 16.39 -1.44 -1.03
N SER A 123 16.09 -2.06 0.12
CA SER A 123 15.51 -3.42 0.18
C SER A 123 13.98 -3.43 0.24
N SER A 124 13.33 -2.28 0.12
CA SER A 124 11.87 -2.18 0.27
C SER A 124 11.12 -2.54 -1.00
N PHE A 125 9.87 -2.97 -0.79
CA PHE A 125 8.93 -3.25 -1.87
C PHE A 125 7.67 -2.40 -1.74
N VAL A 126 7.04 -2.13 -2.88
CA VAL A 126 5.78 -1.39 -2.95
C VAL A 126 4.79 -2.21 -3.76
N VAL A 127 3.60 -2.45 -3.20
CA VAL A 127 2.53 -3.22 -3.84
C VAL A 127 1.30 -2.32 -3.94
N ILE A 128 0.96 -1.91 -5.16
CA ILE A 128 -0.16 -1.00 -5.42
C ILE A 128 -1.19 -1.67 -6.33
N GLY A 129 -2.41 -1.83 -5.84
CA GLY A 129 -3.56 -2.16 -6.66
C GLY A 129 -4.40 -0.91 -6.93
N ASP A 130 -4.49 -0.46 -8.19
CA ASP A 130 -5.21 0.78 -8.49
C ASP A 130 -5.80 0.81 -9.90
N LEU A 131 -6.61 1.83 -10.18
CA LEU A 131 -7.13 2.17 -11.51
C LEU A 131 -6.13 3.11 -12.20
N PHE A 132 -5.43 2.60 -13.20
CA PHE A 132 -4.44 3.35 -13.96
C PHE A 132 -5.07 3.92 -15.23
N PHE A 133 -5.83 5.02 -15.12
CA PHE A 133 -6.48 5.69 -16.27
C PHE A 133 -5.50 6.27 -17.30
N SER A 134 -4.25 6.48 -16.92
CA SER A 134 -3.17 6.92 -17.80
C SER A 134 -1.94 6.03 -17.61
N PRO A 135 -2.03 4.72 -17.93
CA PRO A 135 -1.04 3.73 -17.50
C PRO A 135 0.38 4.06 -17.98
N LYS A 136 0.56 4.54 -19.20
CA LYS A 136 1.89 4.94 -19.72
C LYS A 136 2.52 6.03 -18.87
N THR A 137 1.75 7.06 -18.51
CA THR A 137 2.24 8.19 -17.70
C THR A 137 2.52 7.74 -16.27
N ASP A 138 1.64 6.92 -15.68
CA ASP A 138 1.80 6.41 -14.33
C ASP A 138 3.04 5.53 -14.21
N MET A 139 3.29 4.62 -15.18
CA MET A 139 4.49 3.78 -15.19
C MET A 139 5.76 4.62 -15.27
N VAL A 140 5.84 5.59 -16.20
CA VAL A 140 6.99 6.50 -16.31
C VAL A 140 7.27 7.25 -15.01
N GLN A 141 6.24 7.65 -14.26
CA GLN A 141 6.45 8.35 -12.99
C GLN A 141 6.88 7.40 -11.85
N LEU A 142 6.34 6.20 -11.82
CA LEU A 142 6.74 5.17 -10.84
C LEU A 142 8.17 4.70 -11.08
N GLU A 143 8.57 4.52 -12.34
CA GLU A 143 9.90 4.06 -12.74
C GLU A 143 11.02 5.05 -12.42
N LYS A 144 10.71 6.31 -12.11
CA LYS A 144 11.70 7.27 -11.59
C LYS A 144 12.28 6.87 -10.22
N ALA A 145 11.57 6.04 -9.47
CA ALA A 145 11.93 5.70 -8.08
C ALA A 145 11.88 4.19 -7.79
N PHE A 146 11.20 3.43 -8.63
CA PHE A 146 10.95 2.01 -8.42
C PHE A 146 11.20 1.21 -9.70
N ARG A 147 11.67 -0.01 -9.55
CA ARG A 147 11.68 -1.00 -10.62
C ARG A 147 10.39 -1.79 -10.56
N ILE A 148 9.60 -1.77 -11.63
CA ILE A 148 8.39 -2.59 -11.74
C ILE A 148 8.82 -4.03 -12.00
N LEU A 149 8.48 -4.94 -11.07
CA LEU A 149 8.82 -6.37 -11.15
C LEU A 149 7.70 -7.17 -11.83
N THR A 150 6.45 -6.84 -11.48
CA THR A 150 5.28 -7.57 -11.95
C THR A 150 4.07 -6.64 -12.05
N GLN A 151 3.28 -6.85 -13.09
CA GLN A 151 1.96 -6.25 -13.25
C GLN A 151 0.92 -7.37 -13.39
N ILE A 152 -0.03 -7.43 -12.47
CA ILE A 152 -1.11 -8.42 -12.44
C ILE A 152 -2.42 -7.72 -12.79
N LYS A 153 -3.14 -8.24 -13.80
CA LYS A 153 -4.49 -7.79 -14.15
C LYS A 153 -5.51 -8.83 -13.71
N PRO A 154 -6.66 -8.43 -13.15
CA PRO A 154 -7.71 -9.38 -12.78
C PRO A 154 -8.31 -10.05 -14.03
N LYS A 155 -8.55 -11.35 -13.93
CA LYS A 155 -9.13 -12.16 -15.05
C LYS A 155 -10.53 -11.67 -15.46
N ASN A 156 -11.30 -11.13 -14.54
CA ASN A 156 -12.69 -10.70 -14.74
C ASN A 156 -12.81 -9.16 -14.79
N GLY A 157 -11.92 -8.53 -15.53
CA GLY A 157 -11.94 -7.15 -15.97
C GLY A 157 -12.55 -6.10 -15.02
N LEU A 158 -11.79 -5.61 -14.05
CA LEU A 158 -12.08 -4.33 -13.41
C LEU A 158 -11.53 -3.17 -14.28
N GLY A 159 -11.72 -3.22 -15.60
CA GLY A 159 -11.27 -2.18 -16.52
C GLY A 159 -9.78 -1.86 -16.40
N ASP A 160 -9.46 -0.63 -15.99
CA ASP A 160 -8.09 -0.11 -15.86
C ASP A 160 -7.37 -0.54 -14.57
N TYR A 161 -7.96 -1.44 -13.75
CA TYR A 161 -7.33 -1.93 -12.54
C TYR A 161 -6.12 -2.82 -12.85
N ALA A 162 -5.02 -2.54 -12.17
CA ALA A 162 -3.85 -3.41 -12.15
C ALA A 162 -3.23 -3.42 -10.75
N LEU A 163 -2.58 -4.53 -10.39
CA LEU A 163 -1.75 -4.63 -9.21
C LEU A 163 -0.29 -4.64 -9.66
N LEU A 164 0.49 -3.70 -9.16
CA LEU A 164 1.92 -3.55 -9.42
C LEU A 164 2.70 -4.03 -8.21
N VAL A 165 3.71 -4.85 -8.45
CA VAL A 165 4.75 -5.22 -7.49
C VAL A 165 6.03 -4.53 -7.93
N MET A 166 6.61 -3.72 -7.06
CA MET A 166 7.77 -2.90 -7.36
C MET A 166 8.82 -3.04 -6.27
N SER A 167 10.10 -3.01 -6.64
CA SER A 167 11.23 -2.86 -5.71
C SER A 167 11.72 -1.43 -5.70
N ARG A 168 12.24 -0.99 -4.55
CA ARG A 168 12.99 0.27 -4.48
C ARG A 168 14.27 0.09 -5.28
N ASP A 169 14.49 0.93 -6.29
CA ASP A 169 15.71 0.86 -7.09
C ASP A 169 16.89 1.45 -6.31
N SER A 170 18.00 0.71 -6.25
CA SER A 170 19.25 1.17 -5.63
C SER A 170 20.05 2.13 -6.52
N HIS A 171 19.62 2.34 -7.77
CA HIS A 171 20.37 3.08 -8.78
C HIS A 171 20.01 4.56 -8.93
N GLY A 172 19.22 5.13 -8.02
CA GLY A 172 18.78 6.53 -8.09
C GLY A 172 19.57 7.55 -7.25
N LEU A 173 20.79 7.23 -6.82
CA LEU A 173 21.70 8.16 -6.12
C LEU A 173 23.10 8.07 -6.71
N SER A 174 23.25 8.51 -7.94
CA SER A 174 24.55 8.91 -8.51
C SER A 174 24.46 10.32 -9.05
#